data_2fc73e39e27c9b6130acd6097b281030
#
_entry.id   2fc73e39e27c9b6130acd6097b281030
#
_cell.length_a   1.000
_cell.length_b   1.000
_cell.length_c   1.000
_cell.angle_alpha   90.00
_cell.angle_beta   90.00
_cell.angle_gamma   90.00
#
_symmetry.space_group_name_H-M   'P 1'
#
loop_
_entity.id
_entity.type
_entity.pdbx_description
1 polymer ?
#
loop_
_entity_poly.entity_id
_entity_poly.type
_entity_poly.pdbx_seq_one_letter_code
_entity_poly.pdbx_strand_id
1 'polypeptide(L)'
;MRSRPPAAALTAVLALALAGTGAAMAQTKSTAEGIAEYRQMLADGNPAELYEAKGEELWNKARGQKNASLKQCDLGKGPGVVKGAFVELPRYFADTKRVQDLESRLLTCMSTLQGFEEEAIKKEAFRRGEKGNFEAIATWEASMSRGMKFNLPQAHPEEKRFYELGKMAFFFRGGTHDFSCASCHGEEGKRIRLQDLPDLTKNPGDGIGFA
;
A
#
# COMPACT_ATOMS: atom_id res chain seq x y z
N MET A 1 -29.68 -33.20 -72.92
CA MET A 1 -30.50 -32.59 -71.85
C MET A 1 -29.65 -32.49 -70.56
N ARG A 2 -29.22 -31.28 -70.20
CA ARG A 2 -28.46 -31.01 -68.95
C ARG A 2 -29.42 -30.42 -67.95
N SER A 3 -29.73 -31.15 -66.87
CA SER A 3 -30.55 -30.69 -65.75
C SER A 3 -29.76 -29.74 -64.87
N ARG A 4 -30.25 -28.52 -64.70
CA ARG A 4 -29.73 -27.54 -63.72
C ARG A 4 -30.22 -27.93 -62.28
N PRO A 5 -29.39 -27.91 -61.26
CA PRO A 5 -29.89 -28.10 -59.95
C PRO A 5 -30.68 -26.86 -59.46
N PRO A 6 -31.63 -27.01 -58.51
CA PRO A 6 -32.50 -25.92 -58.07
C PRO A 6 -31.75 -24.96 -57.18
N ALA A 7 -31.96 -23.67 -57.39
CA ALA A 7 -31.35 -22.53 -56.69
C ALA A 7 -31.62 -22.45 -55.19
N ALA A 8 -32.43 -23.33 -54.62
CA ALA A 8 -32.81 -23.33 -53.20
C ALA A 8 -31.74 -23.94 -52.23
N ALA A 9 -30.74 -24.67 -52.76
CA ALA A 9 -29.73 -25.30 -51.91
C ALA A 9 -28.55 -24.40 -51.55
N LEU A 10 -28.36 -23.26 -52.23
CA LEU A 10 -27.23 -22.34 -51.96
C LEU A 10 -27.53 -21.31 -50.86
N THR A 11 -28.80 -21.04 -50.58
CA THR A 11 -29.18 -20.04 -49.53
C THR A 11 -29.11 -20.59 -48.10
N ALA A 12 -29.22 -21.90 -47.91
CA ALA A 12 -29.18 -22.50 -46.58
C ALA A 12 -27.75 -22.61 -45.99
N VAL A 13 -26.71 -22.68 -46.82
CA VAL A 13 -25.32 -22.80 -46.38
C VAL A 13 -24.73 -21.45 -45.95
N LEU A 14 -25.22 -20.34 -46.52
CA LEU A 14 -24.72 -19.00 -46.18
C LEU A 14 -25.29 -18.47 -44.84
N ALA A 15 -26.47 -18.98 -44.42
CA ALA A 15 -27.11 -18.56 -43.19
C ALA A 15 -26.49 -19.22 -41.92
N LEU A 16 -25.83 -20.36 -42.05
CA LEU A 16 -25.18 -21.04 -40.92
C LEU A 16 -23.77 -20.50 -40.59
N ALA A 17 -23.14 -19.78 -41.53
CA ALA A 17 -21.79 -19.22 -41.35
C ALA A 17 -21.79 -17.89 -40.56
N LEU A 18 -22.93 -17.23 -40.37
CA LEU A 18 -23.06 -15.95 -39.67
C LEU A 18 -23.46 -16.08 -38.19
N ALA A 19 -23.79 -17.27 -37.71
CA ALA A 19 -24.21 -17.50 -36.33
C ALA A 19 -23.02 -17.82 -35.34
N GLY A 20 -21.78 -17.83 -35.85
CA GLY A 20 -20.62 -18.29 -35.10
C GLY A 20 -19.64 -17.21 -34.59
N THR A 21 -19.90 -15.93 -34.84
CA THR A 21 -19.08 -14.87 -34.27
C THR A 21 -19.72 -14.32 -32.97
N GLY A 22 -19.86 -15.20 -31.99
CA GLY A 22 -20.00 -14.77 -30.62
C GLY A 22 -18.73 -14.01 -30.26
N ALA A 23 -18.80 -12.68 -30.25
CA ALA A 23 -17.73 -11.86 -29.72
C ALA A 23 -17.44 -12.35 -28.28
N ALA A 24 -16.30 -13.01 -28.10
CA ALA A 24 -15.76 -13.26 -26.77
C ALA A 24 -15.53 -11.88 -26.16
N MET A 25 -16.51 -11.38 -25.41
CA MET A 25 -16.33 -10.23 -24.54
C MET A 25 -15.23 -10.64 -23.57
N ALA A 26 -14.01 -10.16 -23.81
CA ALA A 26 -12.96 -10.27 -22.84
C ALA A 26 -13.50 -9.58 -21.57
N GLN A 27 -13.83 -10.38 -20.55
CA GLN A 27 -14.18 -9.84 -19.24
C GLN A 27 -12.95 -9.10 -18.75
N THR A 28 -13.01 -7.78 -18.81
CA THR A 28 -11.99 -6.94 -18.17
C THR A 28 -12.16 -7.11 -16.68
N LYS A 29 -11.16 -7.75 -16.05
CA LYS A 29 -11.09 -7.84 -14.57
C LYS A 29 -11.21 -6.45 -13.99
N SER A 30 -11.92 -6.32 -12.87
CA SER A 30 -11.93 -5.08 -12.11
C SER A 30 -10.52 -4.79 -11.57
N THR A 31 -10.24 -3.53 -11.26
CA THR A 31 -8.99 -3.12 -10.63
C THR A 31 -8.72 -3.90 -9.34
N ALA A 32 -9.76 -4.12 -8.53
CA ALA A 32 -9.66 -4.87 -7.28
C ALA A 32 -9.26 -6.35 -7.52
N GLU A 33 -9.83 -7.00 -8.52
CA GLU A 33 -9.48 -8.38 -8.90
C GLU A 33 -8.04 -8.47 -9.43
N GLY A 34 -7.61 -7.51 -10.25
CA GLY A 34 -6.24 -7.44 -10.75
C GLY A 34 -5.21 -7.25 -9.63
N ILE A 35 -5.51 -6.39 -8.66
CA ILE A 35 -4.67 -6.19 -7.48
C ILE A 35 -4.63 -7.46 -6.61
N ALA A 36 -5.76 -8.12 -6.39
CA ALA A 36 -5.83 -9.34 -5.59
C ALA A 36 -5.01 -10.47 -6.23
N GLU A 37 -5.10 -10.66 -7.54
CA GLU A 37 -4.31 -11.64 -8.29
C GLU A 37 -2.81 -11.34 -8.22
N TYR A 38 -2.40 -10.09 -8.40
CA TYR A 38 -1.01 -9.68 -8.28
C TYR A 38 -0.47 -9.93 -6.86
N ARG A 39 -1.25 -9.63 -5.83
CA ARG A 39 -0.90 -9.94 -4.44
C ARG A 39 -0.73 -11.43 -4.21
N GLN A 40 -1.61 -12.25 -4.79
CA GLN A 40 -1.51 -13.70 -4.68
C GLN A 40 -0.24 -14.24 -5.36
N MET A 41 0.13 -13.71 -6.52
CA MET A 41 1.40 -14.06 -7.17
C MET A 41 2.63 -13.66 -6.36
N LEU A 42 2.56 -12.55 -5.61
CA LEU A 42 3.65 -12.09 -4.73
C LEU A 42 3.67 -12.78 -3.37
N ALA A 43 2.62 -13.50 -2.99
CA ALA A 43 2.54 -14.16 -1.68
C ALA A 43 3.56 -15.31 -1.54
N ASP A 44 4.04 -15.86 -2.64
CA ASP A 44 5.03 -16.94 -2.66
C ASP A 44 6.39 -16.38 -3.08
N GLY A 45 7.34 -16.28 -2.13
CA GLY A 45 8.72 -15.84 -2.40
C GLY A 45 8.88 -14.33 -2.61
N ASN A 46 8.09 -13.51 -1.93
CA ASN A 46 8.23 -12.06 -1.97
C ASN A 46 9.59 -11.61 -1.41
N PRO A 47 10.43 -10.90 -2.16
CA PRO A 47 11.71 -10.40 -1.66
C PRO A 47 11.60 -9.50 -0.42
N ALA A 48 10.43 -8.90 -0.15
CA ALA A 48 10.18 -8.13 1.05
C ALA A 48 10.30 -8.96 2.34
N GLU A 49 10.06 -10.27 2.29
CA GLU A 49 10.20 -11.17 3.45
C GLU A 49 11.61 -11.17 4.05
N LEU A 50 12.64 -10.98 3.23
CA LEU A 50 14.01 -10.84 3.73
C LEU A 50 14.20 -9.56 4.55
N TYR A 51 13.51 -8.48 4.15
CA TYR A 51 13.51 -7.23 4.90
C TYR A 51 12.69 -7.36 6.18
N GLU A 52 11.56 -8.04 6.14
CA GLU A 52 10.71 -8.31 7.30
C GLU A 52 11.49 -9.11 8.36
N ALA A 53 12.12 -10.21 7.97
CA ALA A 53 12.94 -11.03 8.88
C ALA A 53 14.10 -10.22 9.49
N LYS A 54 14.79 -9.42 8.69
CA LYS A 54 15.83 -8.52 9.18
C LYS A 54 15.25 -7.47 10.14
N GLY A 55 14.08 -6.91 9.85
CA GLY A 55 13.41 -5.92 10.68
C GLY A 55 13.04 -6.47 12.04
N GLU A 56 12.49 -7.68 12.10
CA GLU A 56 12.18 -8.39 13.35
C GLU A 56 13.42 -8.64 14.21
N GLU A 57 14.51 -9.12 13.59
CA GLU A 57 15.78 -9.30 14.30
C GLU A 57 16.24 -7.98 14.93
N LEU A 58 16.25 -6.90 14.13
CA LEU A 58 16.72 -5.58 14.56
C LEU A 58 15.84 -4.95 15.65
N TRP A 59 14.53 -5.17 15.63
CA TRP A 59 13.61 -4.74 16.68
C TRP A 59 13.94 -5.39 18.01
N ASN A 60 14.24 -6.67 17.98
CA ASN A 60 14.54 -7.46 19.18
C ASN A 60 15.97 -7.28 19.69
N LYS A 61 16.90 -6.82 18.85
CA LYS A 61 18.33 -6.72 19.15
C LYS A 61 18.66 -5.45 19.93
N ALA A 62 19.47 -5.59 20.97
CA ALA A 62 20.05 -4.44 21.65
C ALA A 62 21.06 -3.74 20.74
N ARG A 63 20.87 -2.43 20.51
CA ARG A 63 21.68 -1.62 19.59
C ARG A 63 21.83 -0.18 20.09
N GLY A 64 22.61 0.59 19.36
CA GLY A 64 22.86 2.01 19.64
C GLY A 64 23.71 2.24 20.88
N GLN A 65 23.94 3.50 21.22
CA GLN A 65 24.79 3.92 22.33
C GLN A 65 24.26 3.42 23.69
N LYS A 66 22.93 3.28 23.82
CA LYS A 66 22.27 2.81 25.06
C LYS A 66 22.17 1.29 25.15
N ASN A 67 22.64 0.56 24.12
CA ASN A 67 22.59 -0.91 24.06
C ASN A 67 21.21 -1.47 24.43
N ALA A 68 20.14 -0.90 23.85
CA ALA A 68 18.75 -1.25 24.12
C ALA A 68 18.03 -1.77 22.87
N SER A 69 17.04 -2.65 23.07
CA SER A 69 16.13 -3.08 22.02
C SER A 69 14.94 -2.10 21.86
N LEU A 70 14.16 -2.27 20.80
CA LEU A 70 12.95 -1.47 20.58
C LEU A 70 11.69 -2.05 21.26
N LYS A 71 11.82 -3.11 22.06
CA LYS A 71 10.68 -3.75 22.76
C LYS A 71 9.90 -2.83 23.71
N GLN A 72 10.44 -1.68 24.07
CA GLN A 72 9.76 -0.66 24.85
C GLN A 72 9.20 0.48 24.00
N CYS A 73 9.36 0.42 22.67
CA CYS A 73 8.78 1.41 21.78
C CYS A 73 7.25 1.27 21.79
N ASP A 74 6.57 2.37 22.08
CA ASP A 74 5.12 2.45 22.01
C ASP A 74 4.71 3.05 20.65
N LEU A 75 4.12 2.22 19.80
CA LEU A 75 3.56 2.61 18.51
C LEU A 75 2.09 3.09 18.63
N GLY A 76 1.65 3.40 19.85
CA GLY A 76 0.31 3.90 20.14
C GLY A 76 -0.68 2.84 20.62
N LYS A 77 -0.22 1.61 20.82
CA LYS A 77 -0.99 0.48 21.38
C LYS A 77 -0.40 -0.02 22.71
N GLY A 78 0.56 0.69 23.25
CA GLY A 78 1.36 0.30 24.41
C GLY A 78 2.74 -0.21 24.02
N PRO A 79 3.69 -0.22 24.99
CA PRO A 79 5.07 -0.61 24.74
C PRO A 79 5.20 -2.00 24.12
N GLY A 80 5.93 -2.10 23.01
CA GLY A 80 6.24 -3.35 22.32
C GLY A 80 5.09 -3.97 21.51
N VAL A 81 3.92 -3.38 21.51
CA VAL A 81 2.78 -3.88 20.73
C VAL A 81 2.90 -3.39 19.29
N VAL A 82 3.30 -4.29 18.38
CA VAL A 82 3.51 -3.99 16.95
C VAL A 82 2.29 -4.37 16.12
N LYS A 83 1.65 -5.52 16.43
CA LYS A 83 0.54 -6.04 15.64
C LYS A 83 -0.63 -5.04 15.55
N GLY A 84 -0.96 -4.65 14.32
CA GLY A 84 -2.05 -3.71 14.03
C GLY A 84 -1.74 -2.25 14.38
N ALA A 85 -0.50 -1.91 14.75
CA ALA A 85 -0.13 -0.53 15.05
C ALA A 85 -0.13 0.34 13.79
N PHE A 86 0.40 -0.17 12.69
CA PHE A 86 0.52 0.59 11.45
C PHE A 86 -0.82 1.12 10.91
N VAL A 87 -1.89 0.34 11.01
CA VAL A 87 -3.23 0.75 10.50
C VAL A 87 -3.93 1.79 11.39
N GLU A 88 -3.36 2.09 12.56
CA GLU A 88 -3.82 3.15 13.47
C GLU A 88 -2.87 4.37 13.48
N LEU A 89 -1.89 4.41 12.59
CA LEU A 89 -0.98 5.54 12.39
C LEU A 89 -1.30 6.28 11.08
N PRO A 90 -1.14 7.63 11.06
CA PRO A 90 -0.60 8.49 12.12
C PRO A 90 -1.58 8.76 13.27
N ARG A 91 -1.02 9.02 14.45
CA ARG A 91 -1.77 9.41 15.64
C ARG A 91 -1.01 10.41 16.51
N TYR A 92 -1.70 11.06 17.45
CA TYR A 92 -1.07 11.95 18.42
C TYR A 92 -0.37 11.16 19.53
N PHE A 93 0.88 11.55 19.82
CA PHE A 93 1.66 11.03 20.93
C PHE A 93 1.91 12.12 21.97
N ALA A 94 1.49 11.85 23.22
CA ALA A 94 1.57 12.82 24.30
C ALA A 94 3.01 13.10 24.75
N ASP A 95 3.91 12.13 24.62
CA ASP A 95 5.33 12.26 24.98
C ASP A 95 6.08 13.24 24.07
N THR A 96 5.76 13.27 22.78
CA THR A 96 6.34 14.19 21.80
C THR A 96 5.47 15.40 21.52
N LYS A 97 4.21 15.40 21.97
CA LYS A 97 3.19 16.41 21.67
C LYS A 97 2.99 16.65 20.18
N ARG A 98 3.12 15.61 19.38
CA ARG A 98 3.00 15.65 17.91
C ARG A 98 2.21 14.48 17.37
N VAL A 99 1.59 14.67 16.22
CA VAL A 99 1.10 13.58 15.38
C VAL A 99 2.31 12.95 14.69
N GLN A 100 2.44 11.64 14.81
CA GLN A 100 3.53 10.89 14.19
C GLN A 100 2.95 9.69 13.41
N ASP A 101 3.52 9.46 12.25
CA ASP A 101 3.36 8.23 11.47
C ASP A 101 4.33 7.15 11.96
N LEU A 102 4.33 5.99 11.31
CA LEU A 102 5.22 4.89 11.68
C LEU A 102 6.69 5.31 11.67
N GLU A 103 7.13 5.94 10.60
CA GLU A 103 8.54 6.30 10.40
C GLU A 103 9.02 7.31 11.43
N SER A 104 8.27 8.39 11.64
CA SER A 104 8.62 9.42 12.62
C SER A 104 8.55 8.88 14.07
N ARG A 105 7.63 7.97 14.34
CA ARG A 105 7.55 7.33 15.66
C ARG A 105 8.72 6.37 15.90
N LEU A 106 9.08 5.56 14.90
CA LEU A 106 10.23 4.67 14.96
C LEU A 106 11.54 5.45 15.18
N LEU A 107 11.75 6.56 14.46
CA LEU A 107 12.90 7.44 14.67
C LEU A 107 12.96 7.96 16.12
N THR A 108 11.81 8.39 16.66
CA THR A 108 11.72 8.79 18.07
C THR A 108 12.13 7.67 19.00
N CYS A 109 11.65 6.44 18.78
CA CYS A 109 12.05 5.28 19.59
C CYS A 109 13.54 4.96 19.45
N MET A 110 14.09 4.98 18.24
CA MET A 110 15.52 4.73 18.02
C MET A 110 16.38 5.78 18.72
N SER A 111 15.98 7.03 18.70
CA SER A 111 16.68 8.11 19.40
C SER A 111 16.55 7.98 20.93
N THR A 112 15.33 7.81 21.43
CA THR A 112 15.08 7.83 22.88
C THR A 112 15.54 6.54 23.59
N LEU A 113 15.29 5.37 23.00
CA LEU A 113 15.62 4.09 23.61
C LEU A 113 17.04 3.62 23.28
N GLN A 114 17.47 3.78 22.04
CA GLN A 114 18.76 3.26 21.58
C GLN A 114 19.88 4.31 21.54
N GLY A 115 19.53 5.59 21.52
CA GLY A 115 20.50 6.70 21.49
C GLY A 115 21.09 6.98 20.10
N PHE A 116 20.36 6.65 19.05
CA PHE A 116 20.74 7.05 17.70
C PHE A 116 20.43 8.52 17.44
N GLU A 117 21.28 9.16 16.66
CA GLU A 117 21.04 10.53 16.19
C GLU A 117 20.11 10.52 14.97
N GLU A 118 18.92 11.06 15.11
CA GLU A 118 17.87 11.05 14.08
C GLU A 118 18.35 11.66 12.75
N GLU A 119 19.05 12.81 12.81
CA GLU A 119 19.56 13.49 11.62
C GLU A 119 20.70 12.71 10.93
N ALA A 120 21.45 11.90 11.67
CA ALA A 120 22.45 11.02 11.08
C ALA A 120 21.79 9.92 10.24
N ILE A 121 20.72 9.29 10.76
CA ILE A 121 19.95 8.27 10.03
C ILE A 121 19.33 8.88 8.77
N LYS A 122 18.71 10.05 8.87
CA LYS A 122 18.05 10.73 7.73
C LYS A 122 19.00 11.06 6.59
N LYS A 123 20.24 11.40 6.89
CA LYS A 123 21.27 11.77 5.91
C LYS A 123 21.89 10.58 5.19
N GLU A 124 21.77 9.37 5.72
CA GLU A 124 22.30 8.19 5.08
C GLU A 124 21.57 7.86 3.77
N ALA A 125 22.27 7.22 2.85
CA ALA A 125 21.68 6.80 1.59
C ALA A 125 20.67 5.67 1.81
N PHE A 126 19.66 5.64 0.96
CA PHE A 126 18.61 4.62 0.94
C PHE A 126 19.22 3.21 0.98
N ARG A 127 18.68 2.34 1.82
CA ARG A 127 19.12 0.94 2.05
C ARG A 127 20.54 0.77 2.57
N ARG A 128 21.18 1.80 3.11
CA ARG A 128 22.53 1.72 3.66
C ARG A 128 22.55 2.05 5.15
N GLY A 129 23.54 1.50 5.86
CA GLY A 129 23.81 1.79 7.27
C GLY A 129 22.59 1.68 8.17
N GLU A 130 22.45 2.61 9.08
CA GLU A 130 21.29 2.68 10.00
C GLU A 130 20.00 3.09 9.27
N LYS A 131 20.07 3.80 8.14
CA LYS A 131 18.92 4.05 7.28
C LYS A 131 18.32 2.76 6.73
N GLY A 132 19.15 1.84 6.23
CA GLY A 132 18.70 0.53 5.76
C GLY A 132 18.19 -0.38 6.88
N ASN A 133 18.68 -0.22 8.11
CA ASN A 133 18.15 -0.90 9.28
C ASN A 133 16.79 -0.34 9.71
N PHE A 134 16.66 0.98 9.73
CA PHE A 134 15.40 1.68 9.95
C PHE A 134 14.32 1.25 8.96
N GLU A 135 14.64 1.21 7.67
CA GLU A 135 13.71 0.79 6.62
C GLU A 135 13.27 -0.68 6.77
N ALA A 136 14.19 -1.57 7.17
CA ALA A 136 13.85 -2.96 7.44
C ALA A 136 12.89 -3.11 8.63
N ILE A 137 13.14 -2.36 9.72
CA ILE A 137 12.25 -2.36 10.90
C ILE A 137 10.87 -1.82 10.51
N ALA A 138 10.79 -0.69 9.80
CA ALA A 138 9.52 -0.11 9.36
C ALA A 138 8.75 -1.08 8.44
N THR A 139 9.45 -1.81 7.56
CA THR A 139 8.84 -2.83 6.70
C THR A 139 8.22 -3.96 7.53
N TRP A 140 8.95 -4.47 8.50
CA TRP A 140 8.43 -5.51 9.40
C TRP A 140 7.25 -5.02 10.23
N GLU A 141 7.33 -3.82 10.84
CA GLU A 141 6.22 -3.25 11.61
C GLU A 141 4.96 -3.11 10.76
N ALA A 142 5.09 -2.63 9.53
CA ALA A 142 3.97 -2.52 8.60
C ALA A 142 3.38 -3.89 8.26
N SER A 143 4.23 -4.91 8.02
CA SER A 143 3.80 -6.28 7.69
C SER A 143 2.96 -6.93 8.81
N MET A 144 3.19 -6.55 10.06
CA MET A 144 2.41 -7.02 11.22
C MET A 144 0.96 -6.52 11.23
N SER A 145 0.62 -5.61 10.31
CA SER A 145 -0.76 -5.14 10.07
C SER A 145 -1.36 -5.66 8.76
N ARG A 146 -0.70 -6.62 8.11
CA ARG A 146 -1.14 -7.17 6.81
C ARG A 146 -2.56 -7.70 6.86
N GLY A 147 -3.39 -7.31 5.89
CA GLY A 147 -4.81 -7.68 5.81
C GLY A 147 -5.75 -6.95 6.77
N MET A 148 -5.22 -6.07 7.63
CA MET A 148 -6.04 -5.25 8.51
C MET A 148 -6.52 -3.98 7.79
N LYS A 149 -7.70 -3.49 8.15
CA LYS A 149 -8.24 -2.23 7.64
C LYS A 149 -7.64 -1.04 8.39
N PHE A 150 -7.42 0.06 7.69
CA PHE A 150 -7.04 1.32 8.33
C PHE A 150 -8.13 1.80 9.29
N ASN A 151 -7.71 2.20 10.49
CA ASN A 151 -8.57 2.72 11.55
C ASN A 151 -7.87 3.91 12.22
N LEU A 152 -7.70 5.00 11.47
CA LEU A 152 -6.99 6.17 11.94
C LEU A 152 -7.75 6.88 13.06
N PRO A 153 -7.13 7.11 14.22
CA PRO A 153 -7.76 7.84 15.30
C PRO A 153 -7.95 9.31 14.91
N GLN A 154 -9.10 9.86 15.30
CA GLN A 154 -9.44 11.27 15.14
C GLN A 154 -10.02 11.86 16.44
N ALA A 155 -9.62 11.32 17.57
CA ALA A 155 -10.10 11.79 18.86
C ALA A 155 -9.42 13.12 19.26
N HIS A 156 -8.11 13.22 19.02
CA HIS A 156 -7.34 14.43 19.34
C HIS A 156 -7.50 15.51 18.27
N PRO A 157 -7.59 16.81 18.63
CA PRO A 157 -7.74 17.90 17.66
C PRO A 157 -6.63 17.94 16.60
N GLU A 158 -5.40 17.64 16.96
CA GLU A 158 -4.28 17.58 16.03
C GLU A 158 -4.41 16.42 15.02
N GLU A 159 -4.97 15.29 15.40
CA GLU A 159 -5.25 14.17 14.47
C GLU A 159 -6.26 14.61 13.40
N LYS A 160 -7.34 15.28 13.81
CA LYS A 160 -8.33 15.85 12.88
C LYS A 160 -7.69 16.86 11.95
N ARG A 161 -6.87 17.77 12.49
CA ARG A 161 -6.15 18.77 11.69
C ARG A 161 -5.23 18.13 10.65
N PHE A 162 -4.48 17.11 11.03
CA PHE A 162 -3.60 16.38 10.09
C PHE A 162 -4.39 15.61 9.04
N TYR A 163 -5.53 15.00 9.41
CA TYR A 163 -6.42 14.35 8.46
C TYR A 163 -6.92 15.34 7.40
N GLU A 164 -7.41 16.52 7.80
CA GLU A 164 -7.89 17.53 6.86
C GLU A 164 -6.76 18.08 5.97
N LEU A 165 -5.56 18.24 6.51
CA LEU A 165 -4.39 18.63 5.71
C LEU A 165 -4.04 17.54 4.68
N GLY A 166 -4.07 16.28 5.07
CA GLY A 166 -3.83 15.15 4.16
C GLY A 166 -4.89 15.07 3.06
N LYS A 167 -6.16 15.25 3.43
CA LYS A 167 -7.27 15.31 2.47
C LYS A 167 -7.11 16.48 1.48
N MET A 168 -6.76 17.65 1.98
CA MET A 168 -6.48 18.80 1.11
C MET A 168 -5.30 18.51 0.17
N ALA A 169 -4.20 17.94 0.67
CA ALA A 169 -3.03 17.59 -0.13
C ALA A 169 -3.35 16.55 -1.21
N PHE A 170 -4.22 15.56 -0.91
CA PHE A 170 -4.64 14.53 -1.86
C PHE A 170 -5.33 15.11 -3.10
N PHE A 171 -6.14 16.16 -2.92
CA PHE A 171 -6.87 16.82 -4.00
C PHE A 171 -6.14 18.05 -4.57
N PHE A 172 -5.07 18.53 -3.91
CA PHE A 172 -4.33 19.70 -4.37
C PHE A 172 -3.60 19.41 -5.68
N ARG A 173 -3.91 20.20 -6.71
CA ARG A 173 -3.28 20.11 -8.02
C ARG A 173 -2.08 21.03 -8.08
N GLY A 174 -0.98 20.56 -8.66
CA GLY A 174 0.24 21.33 -8.76
C GLY A 174 1.28 20.71 -9.69
N GLY A 175 2.43 21.38 -9.77
CA GLY A 175 3.51 20.99 -10.67
C GLY A 175 3.23 21.37 -12.13
N THR A 176 4.17 21.03 -13.01
CA THR A 176 4.12 21.37 -14.46
C THR A 176 2.96 20.73 -15.20
N HIS A 177 2.44 19.61 -14.69
CA HIS A 177 1.34 18.86 -15.30
C HIS A 177 0.00 19.07 -14.57
N ASP A 178 -0.03 19.91 -13.56
CA ASP A 178 -1.23 20.18 -12.75
C ASP A 178 -1.94 18.91 -12.27
N PHE A 179 -1.18 17.95 -11.75
CA PHE A 179 -1.70 16.71 -11.19
C PHE A 179 -1.86 16.78 -9.67
N SER A 180 -2.79 15.99 -9.16
CA SER A 180 -2.96 15.67 -7.74
C SER A 180 -2.88 14.15 -7.54
N CYS A 181 -2.80 13.69 -6.30
CA CYS A 181 -2.95 12.27 -6.00
C CYS A 181 -4.30 11.74 -6.52
N ALA A 182 -5.35 12.53 -6.36
CA ALA A 182 -6.70 12.22 -6.86
C ALA A 182 -6.78 12.12 -8.40
N SER A 183 -5.88 12.75 -9.16
CA SER A 183 -5.85 12.61 -10.63
C SER A 183 -5.67 11.15 -11.07
N CYS A 184 -4.97 10.37 -10.26
CA CYS A 184 -4.73 8.95 -10.51
C CYS A 184 -5.54 8.04 -9.57
N HIS A 185 -5.78 8.46 -8.32
CA HIS A 185 -6.37 7.63 -7.27
C HIS A 185 -7.75 8.10 -6.81
N GLY A 186 -8.41 8.99 -7.56
CA GLY A 186 -9.70 9.58 -7.17
C GLY A 186 -10.92 8.92 -7.81
N GLU A 187 -10.75 7.97 -8.71
CA GLU A 187 -11.85 7.23 -9.33
C GLU A 187 -11.40 5.87 -9.87
N GLU A 188 -12.36 4.96 -10.03
CA GLU A 188 -12.17 3.63 -10.58
C GLU A 188 -11.75 3.69 -12.06
N GLY A 189 -10.95 2.71 -12.50
CA GLY A 189 -10.54 2.55 -13.91
C GLY A 189 -9.38 3.45 -14.34
N LYS A 190 -8.77 4.21 -13.46
CA LYS A 190 -7.52 4.91 -13.76
C LYS A 190 -6.38 3.92 -13.92
N ARG A 191 -5.52 4.19 -14.89
CA ARG A 191 -4.35 3.34 -15.20
C ARG A 191 -3.11 4.18 -15.39
N ILE A 192 -1.97 3.63 -14.98
CA ILE A 192 -0.68 4.14 -15.36
C ILE A 192 0.09 3.02 -16.07
N ARG A 193 0.50 3.27 -17.32
CA ARG A 193 1.03 2.24 -18.21
C ARG A 193 0.01 1.08 -18.35
N LEU A 194 0.37 -0.13 -17.90
CA LEU A 194 -0.48 -1.33 -17.95
C LEU A 194 -1.06 -1.72 -16.58
N GLN A 195 -0.84 -0.89 -15.55
CA GLN A 195 -1.30 -1.16 -14.20
C GLN A 195 -2.54 -0.35 -13.87
N ASP A 196 -3.56 -1.03 -13.37
CA ASP A 196 -4.73 -0.38 -12.81
C ASP A 196 -4.39 0.23 -11.45
N LEU A 197 -4.95 1.42 -11.20
CA LEU A 197 -4.72 2.16 -9.98
C LEU A 197 -5.94 2.04 -9.05
N PRO A 198 -5.72 1.82 -7.74
CA PRO A 198 -6.81 1.75 -6.79
C PRO A 198 -7.47 3.12 -6.61
N ASP A 199 -8.80 3.13 -6.51
CA ASP A 199 -9.56 4.28 -6.06
C ASP A 199 -9.46 4.41 -4.54
N LEU A 200 -8.70 5.40 -4.07
CA LEU A 200 -8.47 5.64 -2.63
C LEU A 200 -9.60 6.45 -1.97
N THR A 201 -10.62 6.86 -2.74
CA THR A 201 -11.75 7.66 -2.21
C THR A 201 -12.93 6.78 -1.80
N LYS A 202 -13.03 5.56 -2.29
CA LYS A 202 -14.22 4.68 -2.18
C LYS A 202 -14.16 3.77 -1.00
N ASN A 203 -13.54 3.62 -0.14
CA ASN A 203 -13.44 2.71 1.01
C ASN A 203 -11.99 2.65 1.52
N PRO A 204 -11.55 3.65 2.25
CA PRO A 204 -10.21 3.60 2.84
C PRO A 204 -9.99 2.36 3.74
N GLY A 205 -11.07 1.62 4.05
CA GLY A 205 -11.00 0.35 4.76
C GLY A 205 -10.94 -0.91 3.89
N ASP A 206 -11.21 -0.84 2.58
CA ASP A 206 -11.20 -2.00 1.71
C ASP A 206 -9.81 -2.23 1.09
N GLY A 207 -8.89 -2.58 1.94
CA GLY A 207 -7.78 -3.44 1.54
C GLY A 207 -6.77 -2.90 0.55
N ILE A 208 -6.44 -1.61 0.58
CA ILE A 208 -5.13 -1.14 0.14
C ILE A 208 -4.19 -1.16 1.34
N GLY A 209 -4.45 -2.08 2.20
CA GLY A 209 -3.52 -2.47 3.23
C GLY A 209 -2.52 -3.40 2.57
N PHE A 210 -1.29 -3.01 2.59
CA PHE A 210 -0.07 -3.77 2.38
C PHE A 210 -0.20 -5.21 1.90
N ALA A 211 0.28 -5.42 0.68
CA ALA A 211 0.75 -6.75 0.30
C ALA A 211 2.11 -7.00 0.94
#